data_76e83d0ea627b582ae894daf328708ad
#
_entry.id   76e83d0ea627b582ae894daf328708ad
#
_cell.length_a   1.000
_cell.length_b   1.000
_cell.length_c   1.000
_cell.angle_alpha   90.00
_cell.angle_beta   90.00
_cell.angle_gamma   90.00
#
_symmetry.space_group_name_H-M   'P 1'
#
loop_
_entity.id
_entity.type
_entity.pdbx_description
1 polymer ?
#
loop_
_entity_poly.entity_id
_entity_poly.type
_entity_poly.pdbx_seq_one_letter_code
_entity_poly.pdbx_strand_id
1 'polypeptide(L)'
;GEDKVVRHPYCNYPNYVEGIVMGGKLSNQEAAQQAPLSEKGKEQLLRVLNGGLHMIDVPEEEMEDYIYSTSYFEYLKNTLGVDHPGILKMARNSGLDWALTGTDLMTIGTAKNCGALGFPPKAVFDEDNPYIYHFPDGNASIARALVKKMIPDVAEGNNAEELVLSKFNYAELDKASNVVRIRLNSTVVNVEHGGDPKNSSEVYVNYINDNKSYQVKGKSVVMACYNMMIPHIVSGLPEEQAAALRLQNKSPLQYTTVGLRNWRAMKEMEIGLAMSPGNMHQVVFMDFPVSIGGYEYTKTPDDPCIVHMINCPYGETIGAPALEQYREARFKMLGLQFKDYEEEIRAHFNGMLPKKLFDFDRDVESITVNRWAHGYTVGGPEGSVKKGRQPFGRIAIANCDSGPSADAKTAIDMASRAVNELG
;
A
#
# COMPACT_ATOMS: atom_id res chain seq x y z
N GLY A 1 0.06 9.70 -25.50
CA GLY A 1 1.07 9.23 -26.37
C GLY A 1 2.36 8.95 -25.62
N GLU A 2 3.22 8.12 -26.16
CA GLU A 2 4.51 7.72 -25.55
C GLU A 2 5.42 8.92 -25.26
N ASP A 3 5.30 9.97 -26.02
CA ASP A 3 6.02 11.23 -25.89
C ASP A 3 5.65 12.05 -24.62
N LYS A 4 4.54 11.69 -23.95
CA LYS A 4 4.08 12.32 -22.70
C LYS A 4 4.50 11.55 -21.45
N VAL A 5 5.29 10.49 -21.59
CA VAL A 5 5.68 9.61 -20.49
C VAL A 5 7.16 9.77 -20.19
N VAL A 6 7.50 9.97 -18.94
CA VAL A 6 8.89 9.91 -18.48
C VAL A 6 9.26 8.45 -18.28
N ARG A 7 10.26 8.02 -19.02
CA ARG A 7 11.00 6.80 -18.64
C ARG A 7 11.88 7.13 -17.45
N HIS A 8 11.75 6.38 -16.38
CA HIS A 8 12.55 6.56 -15.19
C HIS A 8 14.03 6.25 -15.51
N PRO A 9 14.91 7.24 -15.67
CA PRO A 9 16.26 6.98 -16.17
C PRO A 9 17.19 6.35 -15.13
N TYR A 10 16.76 6.26 -13.87
CA TYR A 10 17.60 5.90 -12.72
C TYR A 10 16.99 4.80 -11.86
N CYS A 11 16.24 3.87 -12.45
CA CYS A 11 15.78 2.66 -11.77
C CYS A 11 16.94 1.73 -11.47
N ASN A 12 17.78 2.13 -10.53
CA ASN A 12 18.76 1.23 -9.93
C ASN A 12 18.22 0.77 -8.59
N TYR A 13 18.29 -0.54 -8.34
CA TYR A 13 18.11 -1.10 -7.01
C TYR A 13 19.49 -1.07 -6.31
N PRO A 14 19.79 0.00 -5.56
CA PRO A 14 21.05 0.02 -4.83
C PRO A 14 20.99 -1.00 -3.69
N ASN A 15 22.08 -1.66 -3.42
CA ASN A 15 22.20 -2.54 -2.27
C ASN A 15 22.25 -1.67 -1.01
N TYR A 16 21.35 -1.90 -0.05
CA TYR A 16 21.31 -1.16 1.20
C TYR A 16 21.78 -1.98 2.37
N VAL A 17 22.44 -1.30 3.27
CA VAL A 17 22.60 -1.69 4.67
C VAL A 17 22.01 -0.58 5.52
N GLU A 18 21.47 -0.89 6.68
CA GLU A 18 20.80 0.07 7.57
C GLU A 18 21.61 1.38 7.70
N GLY A 19 21.02 2.49 7.23
CA GLY A 19 21.64 3.82 7.26
C GLY A 19 22.70 4.09 6.19
N ILE A 20 22.98 3.17 5.25
CA ILE A 20 23.94 3.35 4.18
C ILE A 20 23.32 3.02 2.84
N VAL A 21 23.32 4.01 1.94
CA VAL A 21 23.04 3.83 0.53
C VAL A 21 24.30 3.28 -0.13
N MET A 22 24.26 2.02 -0.54
CA MET A 22 25.29 1.45 -1.37
C MET A 22 24.79 1.43 -2.80
N GLY A 23 25.31 2.33 -3.63
CA GLY A 23 24.89 2.47 -5.02
C GLY A 23 24.97 1.15 -5.77
N GLY A 24 24.07 0.92 -6.73
CA GLY A 24 23.92 -0.32 -7.51
C GLY A 24 25.13 -0.75 -8.36
N LYS A 25 26.28 -0.12 -8.17
CA LYS A 25 27.57 -0.46 -8.79
C LYS A 25 28.43 -1.36 -7.92
N LEU A 26 28.04 -1.60 -6.65
CA LEU A 26 28.80 -2.48 -5.77
C LEU A 26 28.40 -3.93 -5.98
N SER A 27 29.39 -4.81 -6.00
CA SER A 27 29.13 -6.24 -5.88
C SER A 27 28.59 -6.58 -4.47
N ASN A 28 27.93 -7.72 -4.33
CA ASN A 28 27.45 -8.19 -3.02
C ASN A 28 28.59 -8.28 -1.98
N GLN A 29 29.79 -8.65 -2.43
CA GLN A 29 31.00 -8.72 -1.60
C GLN A 29 31.39 -7.34 -1.07
N GLU A 30 31.47 -6.33 -1.94
CA GLU A 30 31.80 -4.96 -1.57
C GLU A 30 30.73 -4.36 -0.67
N ALA A 31 29.47 -4.62 -0.99
CA ALA A 31 28.33 -4.18 -0.21
C ALA A 31 28.39 -4.72 1.24
N ALA A 32 28.62 -6.02 1.39
CA ALA A 32 28.75 -6.63 2.70
C ALA A 32 29.98 -6.13 3.49
N GLN A 33 31.11 -5.90 2.81
CA GLN A 33 32.34 -5.41 3.46
C GLN A 33 32.19 -3.97 3.97
N GLN A 34 31.49 -3.11 3.25
CA GLN A 34 31.26 -1.71 3.62
C GLN A 34 30.17 -1.55 4.68
N ALA A 35 29.40 -2.61 4.96
CA ALA A 35 28.35 -2.56 5.97
C ALA A 35 28.89 -2.25 7.37
N PRO A 36 28.25 -1.39 8.17
CA PRO A 36 28.68 -1.07 9.53
C PRO A 36 28.29 -2.18 10.52
N LEU A 37 28.74 -3.39 10.22
CA LEU A 37 28.45 -4.61 10.95
C LEU A 37 29.74 -5.22 11.50
N SER A 38 29.61 -6.10 12.50
CA SER A 38 30.70 -6.98 12.91
C SER A 38 31.10 -7.90 11.76
N GLU A 39 32.31 -8.48 11.81
CA GLU A 39 32.76 -9.41 10.76
C GLU A 39 31.77 -10.58 10.57
N LYS A 40 31.25 -11.15 11.67
CA LYS A 40 30.19 -12.15 11.62
C LYS A 40 28.94 -11.62 10.92
N GLY A 41 28.56 -10.38 11.19
CA GLY A 41 27.42 -9.72 10.53
C GLY A 41 27.66 -9.54 9.03
N LYS A 42 28.86 -9.13 8.62
CA LYS A 42 29.23 -8.99 7.20
C LYS A 42 29.20 -10.32 6.46
N GLU A 43 29.70 -11.40 7.07
CA GLU A 43 29.65 -12.74 6.52
C GLU A 43 28.18 -13.20 6.31
N GLN A 44 27.33 -12.98 7.30
CA GLN A 44 25.92 -13.32 7.20
C GLN A 44 25.18 -12.45 6.18
N LEU A 45 25.47 -11.14 6.12
CA LEU A 45 24.92 -10.27 5.11
C LEU A 45 25.28 -10.74 3.70
N LEU A 46 26.57 -11.07 3.47
CA LEU A 46 27.01 -11.60 2.18
C LEU A 46 26.26 -12.90 1.81
N ARG A 47 26.06 -13.77 2.80
CA ARG A 47 25.31 -15.01 2.60
C ARG A 47 23.85 -14.74 2.22
N VAL A 48 23.22 -13.76 2.85
CA VAL A 48 21.85 -13.34 2.51
C VAL A 48 21.80 -12.72 1.12
N LEU A 49 22.73 -11.80 0.79
CA LEU A 49 22.79 -11.15 -0.54
C LEU A 49 23.01 -12.15 -1.68
N ASN A 50 23.71 -13.24 -1.41
CA ASN A 50 23.92 -14.36 -2.34
C ASN A 50 22.89 -15.48 -2.19
N GLY A 51 21.83 -15.26 -1.41
CA GLY A 51 20.72 -16.22 -1.20
C GLY A 51 19.95 -16.53 -2.46
N GLY A 52 18.94 -17.35 -2.32
CA GLY A 52 18.04 -17.72 -3.42
C GLY A 52 17.52 -19.14 -3.25
N LEU A 53 16.63 -19.57 -4.14
CA LEU A 53 16.06 -20.91 -4.09
C LEU A 53 17.09 -22.03 -4.23
N HIS A 54 18.23 -21.77 -4.87
CA HIS A 54 19.33 -22.73 -5.02
C HIS A 54 19.99 -23.14 -3.70
N MET A 55 19.70 -22.43 -2.61
CA MET A 55 20.18 -22.75 -1.26
C MET A 55 19.24 -23.74 -0.53
N ILE A 56 18.10 -24.06 -1.11
CA ILE A 56 17.08 -24.93 -0.54
C ILE A 56 17.32 -26.36 -1.06
N ASP A 57 17.50 -27.30 -0.13
CA ASP A 57 17.74 -28.71 -0.44
C ASP A 57 16.43 -29.50 -0.31
N VAL A 58 15.58 -29.37 -1.33
CA VAL A 58 14.35 -30.17 -1.49
C VAL A 58 14.20 -30.60 -2.96
N PRO A 59 13.54 -31.74 -3.25
CA PRO A 59 13.25 -32.15 -4.63
C PRO A 59 12.51 -31.07 -5.44
N GLU A 60 12.78 -30.99 -6.74
CA GLU A 60 12.18 -29.97 -7.61
C GLU A 60 10.65 -30.04 -7.60
N GLU A 61 10.10 -31.23 -7.55
CA GLU A 61 8.65 -31.49 -7.48
C GLU A 61 8.00 -31.01 -6.18
N GLU A 62 8.77 -30.85 -5.09
CA GLU A 62 8.29 -30.36 -3.78
C GLU A 62 8.60 -28.88 -3.56
N MET A 63 9.41 -28.26 -4.41
CA MET A 63 9.90 -26.90 -4.23
C MET A 63 8.76 -25.88 -4.13
N GLU A 64 7.75 -25.97 -4.96
CA GLU A 64 6.64 -25.03 -4.95
C GLU A 64 5.85 -25.10 -3.63
N ASP A 65 5.49 -26.30 -3.18
CA ASP A 65 4.79 -26.48 -1.92
C ASP A 65 5.65 -26.03 -0.73
N TYR A 66 6.95 -26.34 -0.76
CA TYR A 66 7.89 -25.93 0.29
C TYR A 66 7.98 -24.40 0.41
N ILE A 67 8.20 -23.68 -0.69
CA ILE A 67 8.38 -22.21 -0.62
C ILE A 67 7.10 -21.46 -0.26
N TYR A 68 5.91 -22.02 -0.48
CA TYR A 68 4.65 -21.40 -0.08
C TYR A 68 4.13 -21.88 1.28
N SER A 69 4.74 -22.90 1.88
CA SER A 69 4.42 -23.37 3.23
C SER A 69 5.44 -22.95 4.29
N THR A 70 6.67 -22.61 3.90
CA THR A 70 7.75 -22.24 4.81
C THR A 70 7.88 -20.70 4.88
N SER A 71 8.05 -20.17 6.11
CA SER A 71 8.23 -18.75 6.30
C SER A 71 9.61 -18.28 5.83
N TYR A 72 9.68 -17.02 5.39
CA TYR A 72 10.96 -16.39 5.05
C TYR A 72 11.89 -16.28 6.28
N PHE A 73 11.32 -16.15 7.48
CA PHE A 73 12.10 -16.17 8.72
C PHE A 73 12.79 -17.52 8.94
N GLU A 74 12.10 -18.65 8.71
CA GLU A 74 12.69 -19.99 8.79
C GLU A 74 13.78 -20.19 7.74
N TYR A 75 13.59 -19.71 6.52
CA TYR A 75 14.61 -19.73 5.49
C TYR A 75 15.90 -18.96 5.92
N LEU A 76 15.74 -17.75 6.46
CA LEU A 76 16.89 -16.98 6.96
C LEU A 76 17.62 -17.73 8.08
N LYS A 77 16.89 -18.32 9.02
CA LYS A 77 17.46 -19.00 10.19
C LYS A 77 18.04 -20.36 9.84
N ASN A 78 17.30 -21.20 9.16
CA ASN A 78 17.60 -22.61 9.00
C ASN A 78 18.39 -22.90 7.72
N THR A 79 18.05 -22.22 6.61
CA THR A 79 18.75 -22.44 5.34
C THR A 79 20.00 -21.55 5.24
N LEU A 80 19.87 -20.25 5.55
CA LEU A 80 20.99 -19.32 5.46
C LEU A 80 21.82 -19.21 6.75
N GLY A 81 21.37 -19.78 7.88
CA GLY A 81 22.10 -19.76 9.16
C GLY A 81 22.28 -18.36 9.73
N VAL A 82 21.30 -17.48 9.55
CA VAL A 82 21.33 -16.09 10.04
C VAL A 82 20.90 -16.03 11.49
N ASP A 83 21.77 -15.54 12.36
CA ASP A 83 21.50 -15.30 13.78
C ASP A 83 21.81 -13.86 14.23
N HIS A 84 22.47 -13.07 13.38
CA HIS A 84 22.81 -11.69 13.69
C HIS A 84 21.56 -10.80 13.76
N PRO A 85 21.26 -10.16 14.91
CA PRO A 85 20.02 -9.42 15.11
C PRO A 85 19.84 -8.27 14.13
N GLY A 86 20.91 -7.58 13.74
CA GLY A 86 20.86 -6.50 12.75
C GLY A 86 20.42 -6.99 11.37
N ILE A 87 20.88 -8.18 10.94
CA ILE A 87 20.47 -8.77 9.66
C ILE A 87 19.00 -9.20 9.70
N LEU A 88 18.58 -9.84 10.80
CA LEU A 88 17.17 -10.24 10.98
C LEU A 88 16.25 -9.01 11.00
N LYS A 89 16.67 -7.91 11.64
CA LYS A 89 15.94 -6.64 11.65
C LYS A 89 15.86 -6.06 10.23
N MET A 90 16.96 -6.00 9.49
CA MET A 90 16.96 -5.54 8.09
C MET A 90 16.05 -6.38 7.21
N ALA A 91 16.08 -7.70 7.34
CA ALA A 91 15.26 -8.60 6.54
C ALA A 91 13.77 -8.47 6.86
N ARG A 92 13.42 -8.11 8.11
CA ARG A 92 12.04 -8.14 8.61
C ARG A 92 11.09 -7.26 7.80
N ASN A 93 11.56 -6.15 7.28
CA ASN A 93 10.78 -5.23 6.46
C ASN A 93 11.35 -5.04 5.03
N SER A 94 12.15 -5.98 4.56
CA SER A 94 12.77 -5.91 3.23
C SER A 94 11.81 -6.34 2.10
N GLY A 95 10.69 -6.97 2.41
CA GLY A 95 9.61 -7.14 1.45
C GLY A 95 9.02 -5.77 1.11
N LEU A 96 8.91 -5.46 -0.18
CA LEU A 96 8.28 -4.24 -0.68
C LEU A 96 6.85 -4.12 -0.16
N ASP A 97 6.22 -2.99 -0.40
CA ASP A 97 4.82 -2.69 -0.09
C ASP A 97 3.81 -3.79 -0.47
N TRP A 98 4.18 -4.66 -1.41
CA TRP A 98 3.39 -5.81 -1.83
C TRP A 98 3.18 -6.89 -0.75
N ALA A 99 4.20 -7.15 0.08
CA ALA A 99 4.11 -8.21 1.08
C ALA A 99 3.39 -7.76 2.36
N LEU A 100 3.57 -6.50 2.77
CA LEU A 100 2.92 -5.85 3.92
C LEU A 100 3.01 -6.63 5.24
N THR A 101 3.97 -7.54 5.36
CA THR A 101 4.09 -8.45 6.51
C THR A 101 5.55 -8.59 6.94
N GLY A 102 5.75 -8.95 8.22
CA GLY A 102 7.07 -9.34 8.71
C GLY A 102 7.51 -10.70 8.19
N THR A 103 8.79 -11.01 8.35
CA THR A 103 9.43 -12.24 7.82
C THR A 103 8.77 -13.54 8.25
N ASP A 104 8.18 -13.60 9.43
CA ASP A 104 7.53 -14.77 10.01
C ASP A 104 6.10 -15.00 9.49
N LEU A 105 5.48 -13.97 8.93
CA LEU A 105 4.16 -14.05 8.28
C LEU A 105 4.27 -14.16 6.75
N MET A 106 5.43 -13.90 6.19
CA MET A 106 5.71 -13.95 4.75
C MET A 106 6.32 -15.31 4.40
N THR A 107 5.80 -15.97 3.38
CA THR A 107 6.40 -17.20 2.86
C THR A 107 7.64 -16.91 2.02
N ILE A 108 8.50 -17.92 1.80
CA ILE A 108 9.67 -17.80 0.90
C ILE A 108 9.21 -17.38 -0.50
N GLY A 109 8.12 -17.98 -1.02
CA GLY A 109 7.57 -17.66 -2.33
C GLY A 109 7.14 -16.20 -2.43
N THR A 110 6.47 -15.67 -1.41
CA THR A 110 6.11 -14.26 -1.33
C THR A 110 7.34 -13.37 -1.26
N ALA A 111 8.32 -13.69 -0.40
CA ALA A 111 9.58 -12.96 -0.27
C ALA A 111 10.32 -12.85 -1.61
N LYS A 112 10.40 -13.97 -2.35
CA LYS A 112 10.99 -14.00 -3.71
C LYS A 112 10.23 -13.09 -4.68
N ASN A 113 8.91 -13.14 -4.68
CA ASN A 113 8.10 -12.36 -5.62
C ASN A 113 8.15 -10.85 -5.32
N CYS A 114 8.37 -10.48 -4.07
CA CYS A 114 8.50 -9.09 -3.62
C CYS A 114 9.94 -8.56 -3.66
N GLY A 115 10.92 -9.39 -4.06
CA GLY A 115 12.32 -8.98 -4.06
C GLY A 115 12.86 -8.69 -2.67
N ALA A 116 12.45 -9.46 -1.66
CA ALA A 116 12.98 -9.36 -0.31
C ALA A 116 14.50 -9.65 -0.30
N LEU A 117 15.18 -9.20 0.75
CA LEU A 117 16.64 -9.33 0.88
C LEU A 117 17.08 -10.79 0.63
N GLY A 118 18.01 -10.99 -0.29
CA GLY A 118 18.43 -12.32 -0.75
C GLY A 118 17.65 -12.89 -1.95
N PHE A 119 16.60 -12.18 -2.38
CA PHE A 119 15.90 -12.48 -3.61
C PHE A 119 15.92 -11.23 -4.49
N PRO A 120 16.85 -11.11 -5.43
CA PRO A 120 16.90 -9.94 -6.29
C PRO A 120 15.55 -9.77 -6.99
N PRO A 121 15.01 -8.56 -7.02
CA PRO A 121 13.74 -8.33 -7.71
C PRO A 121 13.90 -8.81 -9.15
N LYS A 122 12.94 -9.57 -9.64
CA LYS A 122 12.79 -9.72 -11.08
C LYS A 122 12.73 -8.32 -11.66
N ALA A 123 13.46 -8.07 -12.75
CA ALA A 123 13.34 -6.83 -13.46
C ALA A 123 11.83 -6.54 -13.65
N VAL A 124 11.34 -5.57 -12.89
CA VAL A 124 9.91 -5.17 -12.92
C VAL A 124 9.61 -4.46 -14.23
N PHE A 125 10.65 -4.20 -15.03
CA PHE A 125 10.58 -3.47 -16.27
C PHE A 125 10.77 -4.44 -17.42
N ASP A 126 9.70 -4.63 -18.16
CA ASP A 126 9.73 -5.11 -19.54
C ASP A 126 10.54 -4.08 -20.34
N GLU A 127 11.56 -4.51 -21.09
CA GLU A 127 12.36 -3.61 -21.95
C GLU A 127 11.47 -2.89 -22.96
N ASP A 128 10.37 -3.52 -23.39
CA ASP A 128 9.39 -2.96 -24.30
C ASP A 128 8.36 -2.04 -23.62
N ASN A 129 8.18 -2.15 -22.27
CA ASN A 129 7.24 -1.34 -21.51
C ASN A 129 7.79 -1.03 -20.09
N PRO A 130 8.84 -0.20 -20.01
CA PRO A 130 9.66 -0.06 -18.82
C PRO A 130 9.02 0.77 -17.68
N TYR A 131 7.77 1.23 -17.80
CA TYR A 131 7.20 2.15 -16.84
C TYR A 131 5.73 1.88 -16.56
N ILE A 132 5.34 2.02 -15.28
CA ILE A 132 3.94 2.03 -14.88
C ILE A 132 3.39 3.45 -15.07
N TYR A 133 2.54 3.61 -16.08
CA TYR A 133 1.87 4.89 -16.34
C TYR A 133 0.83 5.19 -15.27
N HIS A 134 0.91 6.36 -14.65
CA HIS A 134 -0.10 6.78 -13.69
C HIS A 134 -0.40 8.28 -13.81
N PHE A 135 -1.59 8.64 -13.37
CA PHE A 135 -2.02 10.04 -13.32
C PHE A 135 -1.26 10.82 -12.23
N PRO A 136 -1.13 12.15 -12.37
CA PRO A 136 -0.50 12.99 -11.34
C PRO A 136 -1.09 12.87 -9.95
N ASP A 137 -2.39 12.60 -9.84
CA ASP A 137 -3.11 12.36 -8.60
C ASP A 137 -3.44 10.87 -8.37
N GLY A 138 -2.76 9.99 -9.09
CA GLY A 138 -2.93 8.55 -8.99
C GLY A 138 -4.34 8.08 -9.34
N ASN A 139 -4.81 7.00 -8.72
CA ASN A 139 -6.16 6.45 -8.93
C ASN A 139 -7.30 7.39 -8.50
N ALA A 140 -7.01 8.51 -7.82
CA ALA A 140 -7.99 9.54 -7.54
C ALA A 140 -8.60 10.10 -8.84
N SER A 141 -7.85 10.18 -9.93
CA SER A 141 -8.38 10.56 -11.26
C SER A 141 -9.56 9.68 -11.69
N ILE A 142 -9.49 8.36 -11.46
CA ILE A 142 -10.58 7.44 -11.79
C ILE A 142 -11.81 7.72 -10.94
N ALA A 143 -11.63 7.89 -9.62
CA ALA A 143 -12.73 8.21 -8.71
C ALA A 143 -13.38 9.56 -9.06
N ARG A 144 -12.57 10.57 -9.39
CA ARG A 144 -13.04 11.89 -9.83
C ARG A 144 -13.84 11.79 -11.13
N ALA A 145 -13.37 11.03 -12.11
CA ALA A 145 -14.09 10.79 -13.36
C ALA A 145 -15.43 10.09 -13.14
N LEU A 146 -15.51 9.11 -12.23
CA LEU A 146 -16.75 8.44 -11.85
C LEU A 146 -17.73 9.41 -11.19
N VAL A 147 -17.28 10.23 -10.24
CA VAL A 147 -18.11 11.23 -9.58
C VAL A 147 -18.63 12.26 -10.60
N LYS A 148 -17.77 12.75 -11.50
CA LYS A 148 -18.16 13.67 -12.58
C LYS A 148 -19.21 13.04 -13.49
N LYS A 149 -19.09 11.77 -13.82
CA LYS A 149 -20.07 11.05 -14.65
C LYS A 149 -21.44 10.96 -13.96
N MET A 150 -21.47 10.77 -12.64
CA MET A 150 -22.70 10.65 -11.85
C MET A 150 -23.31 12.00 -11.51
N ILE A 151 -22.48 13.04 -11.31
CA ILE A 151 -22.87 14.40 -10.91
C ILE A 151 -22.15 15.39 -11.84
N PRO A 152 -22.71 15.65 -13.03
CA PRO A 152 -22.03 16.43 -14.06
C PRO A 152 -21.64 17.85 -13.66
N ASP A 153 -22.37 18.47 -12.73
CA ASP A 153 -22.12 19.86 -12.31
C ASP A 153 -21.00 19.97 -11.26
N VAL A 154 -20.41 18.85 -10.81
CA VAL A 154 -19.37 18.85 -9.75
C VAL A 154 -18.04 19.49 -10.20
N ALA A 155 -17.75 19.47 -11.49
CA ALA A 155 -16.53 20.04 -12.06
C ALA A 155 -16.72 20.41 -13.52
N GLU A 156 -15.84 21.24 -14.06
CA GLU A 156 -15.72 21.44 -15.50
C GLU A 156 -14.92 20.29 -16.13
N GLY A 157 -15.09 20.10 -17.44
CA GLY A 157 -14.39 19.06 -18.22
C GLY A 157 -15.17 17.75 -18.34
N ASN A 158 -14.86 16.97 -19.40
CA ASN A 158 -15.59 15.74 -19.75
C ASN A 158 -14.68 14.54 -20.00
N ASN A 159 -13.37 14.72 -19.96
CA ASN A 159 -12.37 13.68 -20.19
C ASN A 159 -11.23 13.81 -19.17
N ALA A 160 -10.30 12.88 -19.17
CA ALA A 160 -9.19 12.84 -18.21
C ALA A 160 -8.28 14.08 -18.30
N GLU A 161 -8.02 14.58 -19.50
CA GLU A 161 -7.16 15.76 -19.71
C GLU A 161 -7.77 17.03 -19.10
N GLU A 162 -9.08 17.20 -19.22
CA GLU A 162 -9.81 18.34 -18.66
C GLU A 162 -10.00 18.22 -17.15
N LEU A 163 -10.13 17.00 -16.64
CA LEU A 163 -10.47 16.75 -15.22
C LEU A 163 -9.24 16.74 -14.29
N VAL A 164 -8.06 16.43 -14.78
CA VAL A 164 -6.86 16.20 -13.93
C VAL A 164 -6.52 17.41 -13.05
N LEU A 165 -6.66 18.63 -13.56
CA LEU A 165 -6.46 19.88 -12.82
C LEU A 165 -7.75 20.60 -12.43
N SER A 166 -8.92 20.03 -12.76
CA SER A 166 -10.21 20.64 -12.52
C SER A 166 -10.52 20.69 -11.01
N LYS A 167 -11.07 21.81 -10.56
CA LYS A 167 -11.53 21.96 -9.17
C LYS A 167 -12.95 21.44 -9.01
N PHE A 168 -13.16 20.56 -8.04
CA PHE A 168 -14.47 20.03 -7.71
C PHE A 168 -15.24 20.98 -6.80
N ASN A 169 -16.48 21.27 -7.18
CA ASN A 169 -17.43 22.01 -6.35
C ASN A 169 -18.18 21.02 -5.46
N TYR A 170 -17.74 20.85 -4.23
CA TYR A 170 -18.34 19.92 -3.27
C TYR A 170 -19.80 20.28 -2.90
N ALA A 171 -20.24 21.52 -3.13
CA ALA A 171 -21.64 21.90 -2.91
C ALA A 171 -22.62 21.21 -3.87
N GLU A 172 -22.12 20.69 -5.01
CA GLU A 172 -22.93 19.95 -5.98
C GLU A 172 -23.21 18.50 -5.57
N LEU A 173 -22.47 17.93 -4.63
CA LEU A 173 -22.50 16.49 -4.34
C LEU A 173 -23.83 16.00 -3.75
N ASP A 174 -24.51 16.80 -2.91
CA ASP A 174 -25.73 16.37 -2.19
C ASP A 174 -26.96 17.23 -2.49
N LYS A 175 -27.04 17.82 -3.68
CA LYS A 175 -28.26 18.59 -4.09
C LYS A 175 -29.49 17.68 -4.22
N ALA A 176 -30.60 18.13 -3.71
CA ALA A 176 -31.86 17.37 -3.75
C ALA A 176 -32.34 17.07 -5.19
N SER A 177 -31.94 17.89 -6.16
CA SER A 177 -32.25 17.72 -7.58
C SER A 177 -31.43 16.63 -8.27
N ASN A 178 -30.33 16.17 -7.66
CA ASN A 178 -29.47 15.16 -8.27
C ASN A 178 -30.07 13.76 -8.19
N VAL A 179 -29.95 13.01 -9.28
CA VAL A 179 -30.35 11.60 -9.34
C VAL A 179 -29.42 10.74 -8.44
N VAL A 180 -28.13 11.07 -8.42
CA VAL A 180 -27.13 10.46 -7.54
C VAL A 180 -26.66 11.53 -6.57
N ARG A 181 -26.57 11.19 -5.29
CA ARG A 181 -26.13 12.10 -4.24
C ARG A 181 -24.98 11.48 -3.43
N ILE A 182 -23.97 12.27 -3.15
CA ILE A 182 -22.85 11.88 -2.30
C ILE A 182 -22.86 12.78 -1.06
N ARG A 183 -23.09 12.17 0.09
CA ARG A 183 -23.20 12.87 1.37
C ARG A 183 -21.91 12.72 2.17
N LEU A 184 -21.11 13.77 2.21
CA LEU A 184 -19.88 13.84 2.98
C LEU A 184 -20.17 14.03 4.48
N ASN A 185 -19.16 13.82 5.32
CA ASN A 185 -19.23 13.98 6.77
C ASN A 185 -20.37 13.20 7.43
N SER A 186 -20.73 12.06 6.83
CA SER A 186 -21.89 11.24 7.23
C SER A 186 -21.40 9.85 7.64
N THR A 187 -21.37 9.59 8.94
CA THR A 187 -20.91 8.33 9.50
C THR A 187 -22.10 7.38 9.67
N VAL A 188 -22.13 6.31 8.91
CA VAL A 188 -23.14 5.23 9.06
C VAL A 188 -22.84 4.47 10.34
N VAL A 189 -23.84 4.36 11.21
CA VAL A 189 -23.73 3.70 12.52
C VAL A 189 -24.60 2.44 12.64
N ASN A 190 -25.63 2.32 11.79
CA ASN A 190 -26.49 1.13 11.77
C ASN A 190 -27.11 0.94 10.38
N VAL A 191 -27.23 -0.32 9.97
CA VAL A 191 -27.97 -0.75 8.77
C VAL A 191 -28.82 -1.95 9.16
N GLU A 192 -30.13 -1.89 8.87
CA GLU A 192 -31.07 -2.93 9.24
C GLU A 192 -32.18 -3.12 8.21
N HIS A 193 -32.71 -4.32 8.09
CA HIS A 193 -33.88 -4.58 7.26
C HIS A 193 -35.16 -4.07 7.95
N GLY A 194 -36.12 -3.65 7.17
CA GLY A 194 -37.48 -3.23 7.65
C GLY A 194 -38.36 -4.41 8.10
N GLY A 195 -37.76 -5.52 8.53
CA GLY A 195 -38.42 -6.74 8.96
C GLY A 195 -37.51 -7.96 8.78
N ASP A 196 -38.12 -9.15 8.59
CA ASP A 196 -37.35 -10.37 8.31
C ASP A 196 -36.48 -10.19 7.04
N PRO A 197 -35.15 -10.38 7.13
CA PRO A 197 -34.22 -10.19 6.00
C PRO A 197 -34.59 -10.95 4.73
N LYS A 198 -35.22 -12.13 4.87
CA LYS A 198 -35.65 -12.96 3.72
C LYS A 198 -36.80 -12.38 2.93
N ASN A 199 -37.63 -11.60 3.57
CA ASN A 199 -38.92 -11.08 3.00
C ASN A 199 -38.98 -9.55 2.96
N SER A 200 -37.96 -8.87 3.50
CA SER A 200 -37.95 -7.40 3.54
C SER A 200 -37.87 -6.80 2.14
N SER A 201 -38.65 -5.78 1.89
CA SER A 201 -38.61 -4.96 0.67
C SER A 201 -37.75 -3.69 0.83
N GLU A 202 -37.29 -3.41 2.05
CA GLU A 202 -36.61 -2.15 2.39
C GLU A 202 -35.53 -2.35 3.43
N VAL A 203 -34.54 -1.44 3.42
CA VAL A 203 -33.45 -1.35 4.36
C VAL A 203 -33.34 0.06 4.90
N TYR A 204 -33.08 0.22 6.19
CA TYR A 204 -32.87 1.50 6.86
C TYR A 204 -31.38 1.68 7.13
N VAL A 205 -30.85 2.87 6.78
CA VAL A 205 -29.48 3.29 7.03
C VAL A 205 -29.51 4.46 7.99
N ASN A 206 -29.00 4.25 9.20
CA ASN A 206 -28.89 5.29 10.21
C ASN A 206 -27.45 5.85 10.19
N TYR A 207 -27.35 7.19 10.13
CA TYR A 207 -26.05 7.85 10.08
C TYR A 207 -26.05 9.13 10.91
N ILE A 208 -24.86 9.59 11.28
CA ILE A 208 -24.63 10.83 12.01
C ILE A 208 -23.95 11.83 11.08
N ASN A 209 -24.49 13.04 11.04
CA ASN A 209 -23.92 14.20 10.35
C ASN A 209 -24.08 15.41 11.28
N ASP A 210 -23.03 16.20 11.51
CA ASP A 210 -23.01 17.36 12.40
C ASP A 210 -23.64 17.07 13.79
N ASN A 211 -23.28 15.95 14.40
CA ASN A 211 -23.81 15.47 15.69
C ASN A 211 -25.32 15.24 15.72
N LYS A 212 -25.98 15.13 14.59
CA LYS A 212 -27.40 14.80 14.47
C LYS A 212 -27.57 13.43 13.81
N SER A 213 -28.56 12.68 14.28
CA SER A 213 -28.93 11.39 13.72
C SER A 213 -29.92 11.57 12.57
N TYR A 214 -29.68 10.83 11.51
CA TYR A 214 -30.55 10.78 10.33
C TYR A 214 -30.80 9.34 9.93
N GLN A 215 -31.91 9.11 9.24
CA GLN A 215 -32.23 7.82 8.66
C GLN A 215 -32.58 7.98 7.17
N VAL A 216 -32.06 7.08 6.36
CA VAL A 216 -32.44 6.91 4.96
C VAL A 216 -33.03 5.53 4.77
N LYS A 217 -34.14 5.48 4.05
CA LYS A 217 -34.80 4.26 3.60
C LYS A 217 -34.39 3.97 2.17
N GLY A 218 -33.92 2.76 1.90
CA GLY A 218 -33.55 2.27 0.57
C GLY A 218 -34.21 0.93 0.26
N LYS A 219 -34.27 0.57 -1.02
CA LYS A 219 -34.69 -0.78 -1.45
C LYS A 219 -33.59 -1.81 -1.20
N SER A 220 -32.36 -1.41 -1.30
CA SER A 220 -31.17 -2.23 -1.11
C SER A 220 -30.00 -1.38 -0.65
N VAL A 221 -28.99 -2.00 -0.06
CA VAL A 221 -27.76 -1.34 0.40
C VAL A 221 -26.55 -2.16 -0.06
N VAL A 222 -25.50 -1.47 -0.54
CA VAL A 222 -24.20 -2.05 -0.76
C VAL A 222 -23.24 -1.54 0.33
N MET A 223 -22.74 -2.45 1.18
CA MET A 223 -21.72 -2.14 2.16
C MET A 223 -20.37 -2.12 1.45
N ALA A 224 -19.84 -0.93 1.20
CA ALA A 224 -18.56 -0.71 0.52
C ALA A 224 -17.44 -0.23 1.47
N CYS A 225 -17.67 -0.36 2.77
CA CYS A 225 -16.69 -0.08 3.82
C CYS A 225 -15.80 -1.31 4.08
N TYR A 226 -14.80 -1.17 4.95
CA TYR A 226 -13.97 -2.30 5.36
C TYR A 226 -14.83 -3.45 5.89
N ASN A 227 -14.60 -4.65 5.38
CA ASN A 227 -15.42 -5.83 5.71
C ASN A 227 -15.44 -6.10 7.22
N MET A 228 -14.35 -5.90 7.93
CA MET A 228 -14.25 -6.06 9.38
C MET A 228 -15.17 -5.11 10.18
N MET A 229 -15.62 -4.01 9.57
CA MET A 229 -16.52 -3.04 10.21
C MET A 229 -17.99 -3.44 10.09
N ILE A 230 -18.34 -4.24 9.09
CA ILE A 230 -19.73 -4.61 8.76
C ILE A 230 -20.46 -5.26 9.94
N PRO A 231 -19.86 -6.21 10.70
CA PRO A 231 -20.51 -6.81 11.87
C PRO A 231 -20.84 -5.85 13.00
N HIS A 232 -20.26 -4.65 13.00
CA HIS A 232 -20.54 -3.60 13.98
C HIS A 232 -21.65 -2.64 13.52
N ILE A 233 -21.99 -2.68 12.23
CA ILE A 233 -22.92 -1.75 11.58
C ILE A 233 -24.22 -2.45 11.17
N VAL A 234 -24.15 -3.69 10.66
CA VAL A 234 -25.31 -4.42 10.14
C VAL A 234 -25.97 -5.23 11.25
N SER A 235 -27.23 -4.89 11.56
CA SER A 235 -28.03 -5.60 12.56
C SER A 235 -28.53 -6.94 12.02
N GLY A 236 -28.49 -7.98 12.88
CA GLY A 236 -29.05 -9.30 12.57
C GLY A 236 -28.24 -10.14 11.59
N LEU A 237 -26.99 -9.74 11.30
CA LEU A 237 -26.08 -10.51 10.44
C LEU A 237 -25.85 -11.92 11.02
N PRO A 238 -25.91 -12.99 10.20
CA PRO A 238 -25.62 -14.34 10.67
C PRO A 238 -24.24 -14.45 11.34
N GLU A 239 -24.17 -15.10 12.52
CA GLU A 239 -22.92 -15.11 13.32
C GLU A 239 -21.74 -15.71 12.57
N GLU A 240 -21.96 -16.75 11.76
CA GLU A 240 -20.89 -17.33 10.96
C GLU A 240 -20.34 -16.36 9.89
N GLN A 241 -21.21 -15.53 9.30
CA GLN A 241 -20.82 -14.50 8.36
C GLN A 241 -20.10 -13.36 9.07
N ALA A 242 -20.62 -12.94 10.23
CA ALA A 242 -20.01 -11.92 11.07
C ALA A 242 -18.60 -12.35 11.54
N ALA A 243 -18.45 -13.60 11.97
CA ALA A 243 -17.15 -14.17 12.34
C ALA A 243 -16.17 -14.16 11.16
N ALA A 244 -16.61 -14.57 9.96
CA ALA A 244 -15.79 -14.58 8.76
C ALA A 244 -15.33 -13.15 8.36
N LEU A 245 -16.18 -12.14 8.52
CA LEU A 245 -15.83 -10.73 8.27
C LEU A 245 -14.82 -10.19 9.30
N ARG A 246 -14.95 -10.54 10.58
CA ARG A 246 -14.02 -10.12 11.64
C ARG A 246 -12.62 -10.69 11.47
N LEU A 247 -12.48 -11.83 10.78
CA LEU A 247 -11.19 -12.49 10.52
C LEU A 247 -10.43 -11.91 9.32
N GLN A 248 -11.04 -10.98 8.57
CA GLN A 248 -10.38 -10.38 7.42
C GLN A 248 -9.42 -9.29 7.86
N ASN A 249 -8.13 -9.56 7.66
CA ASN A 249 -7.05 -8.70 8.13
C ASN A 249 -6.77 -7.58 7.13
N LYS A 250 -6.33 -6.45 7.68
CA LYS A 250 -5.76 -5.34 6.89
C LYS A 250 -4.46 -4.90 7.54
N SER A 251 -3.42 -4.78 6.73
CA SER A 251 -2.13 -4.26 7.19
C SER A 251 -2.16 -2.73 7.24
N PRO A 252 -1.48 -2.11 8.19
CA PRO A 252 -1.25 -0.67 8.15
C PRO A 252 -0.27 -0.31 7.03
N LEU A 253 -0.42 0.88 6.49
CA LEU A 253 0.48 1.44 5.49
C LEU A 253 0.69 2.92 5.75
N GLN A 254 1.92 3.37 5.61
CA GLN A 254 2.25 4.79 5.60
C GLN A 254 2.86 5.15 4.25
N TYR A 255 2.32 6.15 3.63
CA TYR A 255 2.77 6.68 2.35
C TYR A 255 3.11 8.16 2.53
N THR A 256 4.39 8.45 2.49
CA THR A 256 4.93 9.79 2.67
C THR A 256 5.28 10.38 1.30
N THR A 257 4.90 11.62 1.07
CA THR A 257 5.24 12.39 -0.12
C THR A 257 6.12 13.55 0.27
N VAL A 258 7.29 13.65 -0.31
CA VAL A 258 8.26 14.73 -0.10
C VAL A 258 8.42 15.52 -1.39
N GLY A 259 8.07 16.79 -1.36
CA GLY A 259 8.31 17.71 -2.46
C GLY A 259 9.73 18.26 -2.38
N LEU A 260 10.53 18.03 -3.41
CA LEU A 260 11.88 18.57 -3.55
C LEU A 260 11.86 19.77 -4.50
N ARG A 261 12.63 20.81 -4.20
CA ARG A 261 12.83 21.97 -5.10
C ARG A 261 13.65 21.62 -6.34
N ASN A 262 14.47 20.59 -6.25
CA ASN A 262 15.28 20.03 -7.33
C ASN A 262 15.68 18.60 -6.97
N TRP A 263 16.12 17.82 -7.95
CA TRP A 263 16.58 16.45 -7.75
C TRP A 263 18.03 16.20 -8.21
N ARG A 264 18.87 17.27 -8.21
CA ARG A 264 20.29 17.21 -8.63
C ARG A 264 21.07 16.15 -7.87
N ALA A 265 20.84 16.05 -6.54
CA ALA A 265 21.53 15.09 -5.70
C ALA A 265 21.16 13.65 -6.06
N MET A 266 19.88 13.38 -6.32
CA MET A 266 19.39 12.08 -6.75
C MET A 266 20.02 11.67 -8.09
N LYS A 267 20.11 12.62 -9.04
CA LYS A 267 20.77 12.40 -10.33
C LYS A 267 22.25 12.09 -10.18
N GLU A 268 22.97 12.90 -9.41
CA GLU A 268 24.43 12.72 -9.20
C GLU A 268 24.75 11.36 -8.55
N MET A 269 23.86 10.91 -7.65
CA MET A 269 23.98 9.61 -6.99
C MET A 269 23.39 8.46 -7.82
N GLU A 270 22.80 8.74 -8.98
CA GLU A 270 22.10 7.77 -9.82
C GLU A 270 21.00 6.98 -9.05
N ILE A 271 20.27 7.67 -8.16
CA ILE A 271 19.20 7.08 -7.34
C ILE A 271 17.84 7.49 -7.90
N GLY A 272 17.11 6.56 -8.46
CA GLY A 272 15.69 6.75 -8.81
C GLY A 272 14.76 6.01 -7.87
N LEU A 273 15.20 4.84 -7.41
CA LEU A 273 14.55 4.04 -6.39
C LEU A 273 15.58 3.58 -5.37
N ALA A 274 15.22 3.66 -4.12
CA ALA A 274 16.04 3.31 -2.99
C ALA A 274 15.34 2.29 -2.08
N MET A 275 15.99 1.16 -1.80
CA MET A 275 15.59 0.20 -0.78
C MET A 275 16.38 0.50 0.49
N SER A 276 15.70 0.69 1.62
CA SER A 276 16.33 1.06 2.90
C SER A 276 15.91 0.10 4.03
N PRO A 277 16.33 -1.17 3.97
CA PRO A 277 15.96 -2.16 4.97
C PRO A 277 16.40 -1.72 6.37
N GLY A 278 15.53 -1.87 7.35
CA GLY A 278 15.79 -1.49 8.74
C GLY A 278 15.44 -0.04 9.09
N ASN A 279 15.25 0.83 8.11
CA ASN A 279 14.70 2.17 8.32
C ASN A 279 13.19 2.14 8.48
N MET A 280 12.61 3.21 8.98
CA MET A 280 11.14 3.33 9.04
C MET A 280 10.55 3.27 7.64
N HIS A 281 11.02 4.10 6.72
CA HIS A 281 10.64 4.00 5.31
C HIS A 281 11.57 3.01 4.60
N GLN A 282 11.01 1.88 4.16
CA GLN A 282 11.79 0.82 3.51
C GLN A 282 12.09 1.13 2.05
N VAL A 283 11.25 1.91 1.41
CA VAL A 283 11.34 2.25 -0.01
C VAL A 283 11.26 3.75 -0.18
N VAL A 284 12.15 4.28 -1.00
CA VAL A 284 12.17 5.69 -1.42
C VAL A 284 12.28 5.72 -2.94
N PHE A 285 11.40 6.41 -3.62
CA PHE A 285 11.46 6.51 -5.09
C PHE A 285 11.00 7.86 -5.59
N MET A 286 11.61 8.30 -6.70
CA MET A 286 11.20 9.48 -7.43
C MET A 286 9.94 9.18 -8.22
N ASP A 287 9.04 10.16 -8.28
CA ASP A 287 7.77 10.03 -8.98
C ASP A 287 7.75 10.85 -10.28
N PHE A 288 7.39 10.17 -11.38
CA PHE A 288 7.28 10.77 -12.70
C PHE A 288 5.92 10.41 -13.33
N PRO A 289 4.84 11.06 -12.91
CA PRO A 289 3.52 10.81 -13.49
C PRO A 289 3.46 11.30 -14.94
N VAL A 290 2.46 10.86 -15.69
CA VAL A 290 2.29 11.30 -17.08
C VAL A 290 2.00 12.80 -17.18
N SER A 291 2.54 13.46 -18.19
CA SER A 291 2.12 14.81 -18.56
C SER A 291 0.75 14.76 -19.21
N ILE A 292 -0.24 15.41 -18.60
CA ILE A 292 -1.63 15.38 -19.04
C ILE A 292 -2.38 16.65 -18.63
N GLY A 293 -3.18 17.21 -19.53
CA GLY A 293 -4.12 18.28 -19.22
C GLY A 293 -3.50 19.55 -18.65
N GLY A 294 -2.29 19.89 -19.07
CA GLY A 294 -1.52 21.03 -18.58
C GLY A 294 -0.64 20.73 -17.36
N TYR A 295 -0.73 19.53 -16.77
CA TYR A 295 0.29 19.04 -15.86
C TYR A 295 1.52 18.60 -16.66
N GLU A 296 2.69 19.06 -16.24
CA GLU A 296 3.97 18.67 -16.82
C GLU A 296 4.84 18.02 -15.73
N TYR A 297 5.35 16.83 -16.00
CA TYR A 297 6.31 16.19 -15.10
C TYR A 297 7.67 16.90 -15.12
N THR A 298 8.47 16.66 -14.10
CA THR A 298 9.85 17.16 -14.01
C THR A 298 10.69 16.66 -15.19
N LYS A 299 11.42 17.54 -15.86
CA LYS A 299 12.21 17.21 -17.07
C LYS A 299 13.70 17.27 -16.83
N THR A 300 14.12 18.15 -15.94
CA THR A 300 15.52 18.38 -15.63
C THR A 300 15.78 18.29 -14.13
N PRO A 301 17.02 17.97 -13.71
CA PRO A 301 17.35 17.91 -12.28
C PRO A 301 17.18 19.25 -11.54
N ASP A 302 17.01 20.34 -12.25
CA ASP A 302 16.77 21.66 -11.69
C ASP A 302 15.30 21.93 -11.40
N ASP A 303 14.40 21.10 -11.95
CA ASP A 303 12.96 21.20 -11.74
C ASP A 303 12.56 20.59 -10.39
N PRO A 304 11.43 21.03 -9.81
CA PRO A 304 10.84 20.35 -8.66
C PRO A 304 10.47 18.90 -8.98
N CYS A 305 10.57 18.04 -7.97
CA CYS A 305 10.22 16.63 -8.09
C CYS A 305 9.52 16.15 -6.83
N ILE A 306 8.68 15.14 -6.99
CA ILE A 306 8.09 14.40 -5.89
C ILE A 306 8.91 13.14 -5.62
N VAL A 307 9.14 12.87 -4.34
CA VAL A 307 9.71 11.62 -3.85
C VAL A 307 8.69 10.96 -2.92
N HIS A 308 8.38 9.72 -3.19
CA HIS A 308 7.56 8.90 -2.31
C HIS A 308 8.43 8.04 -1.39
N MET A 309 7.99 7.91 -0.14
CA MET A 309 8.62 7.06 0.86
C MET A 309 7.55 6.15 1.47
N ILE A 310 7.79 4.85 1.43
CA ILE A 310 6.82 3.85 1.90
C ILE A 310 7.32 3.19 3.18
N ASN A 311 6.42 3.10 4.15
CA ASN A 311 6.58 2.32 5.35
C ASN A 311 5.42 1.32 5.49
N CYS A 312 5.76 0.05 5.59
CA CYS A 312 4.84 -1.02 5.93
C CYS A 312 5.08 -1.43 7.39
N PRO A 313 4.41 -0.80 8.37
CA PRO A 313 4.64 -1.10 9.77
C PRO A 313 4.28 -2.55 10.11
N TYR A 314 5.04 -3.16 10.97
CA TYR A 314 4.85 -4.55 11.42
C TYR A 314 4.99 -4.65 12.95
N GLY A 315 4.48 -5.76 13.53
CA GLY A 315 4.67 -6.06 14.94
C GLY A 315 6.10 -6.52 15.25
N GLU A 316 6.58 -6.21 16.45
CA GLU A 316 7.94 -6.57 16.90
C GLU A 316 8.01 -8.05 17.35
N THR A 317 6.88 -8.63 17.77
CA THR A 317 6.82 -9.98 18.32
C THR A 317 6.77 -11.02 17.22
N ILE A 318 7.92 -11.66 16.92
CA ILE A 318 8.01 -12.76 15.96
C ILE A 318 7.19 -13.94 16.45
N GLY A 319 6.38 -14.54 15.56
CA GLY A 319 5.51 -15.68 15.85
C GLY A 319 4.17 -15.30 16.46
N ALA A 320 3.92 -14.02 16.76
CA ALA A 320 2.58 -13.58 17.15
C ALA A 320 1.59 -13.71 15.97
N PRO A 321 0.30 -13.98 16.24
CA PRO A 321 -0.71 -13.99 15.20
C PRO A 321 -0.73 -12.71 14.36
N ALA A 322 -1.00 -12.83 13.05
CA ALA A 322 -0.97 -11.70 12.12
C ALA A 322 -1.83 -10.51 12.59
N LEU A 323 -3.04 -10.78 13.11
CA LEU A 323 -3.93 -9.75 13.61
C LEU A 323 -3.32 -8.94 14.78
N GLU A 324 -2.59 -9.61 15.66
CA GLU A 324 -1.91 -8.95 16.78
C GLU A 324 -0.74 -8.11 16.30
N GLN A 325 0.07 -8.63 15.38
CA GLN A 325 1.16 -7.88 14.77
C GLN A 325 0.66 -6.62 14.04
N TYR A 326 -0.43 -6.71 13.27
CA TYR A 326 -1.01 -5.53 12.60
C TYR A 326 -1.62 -4.54 13.59
N ARG A 327 -2.17 -5.02 14.70
CA ARG A 327 -2.69 -4.14 15.77
C ARG A 327 -1.55 -3.38 16.44
N GLU A 328 -0.48 -4.04 16.81
CA GLU A 328 0.73 -3.43 17.37
C GLU A 328 1.31 -2.38 16.40
N ALA A 329 1.48 -2.75 15.13
CA ALA A 329 1.97 -1.86 14.09
C ALA A 329 1.10 -0.60 13.91
N ARG A 330 -0.23 -0.75 13.94
CA ARG A 330 -1.17 0.38 13.88
C ARG A 330 -1.01 1.33 15.07
N PHE A 331 -0.95 0.81 16.29
CA PHE A 331 -0.78 1.63 17.48
C PHE A 331 0.54 2.38 17.45
N LYS A 332 1.63 1.72 17.06
CA LYS A 332 2.94 2.35 16.90
C LYS A 332 2.88 3.49 15.88
N MET A 333 2.37 3.24 14.67
CA MET A 333 2.26 4.23 13.61
C MET A 333 1.38 5.42 13.99
N LEU A 334 0.22 5.19 14.60
CA LEU A 334 -0.73 6.25 14.99
C LEU A 334 -0.29 7.02 16.22
N GLY A 335 0.57 6.44 17.07
CA GLY A 335 1.15 7.08 18.24
C GLY A 335 2.20 8.14 17.92
N LEU A 336 2.80 8.09 16.72
CA LEU A 336 3.78 9.08 16.29
C LEU A 336 3.12 10.40 15.88
N GLN A 337 3.82 11.51 16.17
CA GLN A 337 3.42 12.86 15.75
C GLN A 337 4.14 13.24 14.45
N PHE A 338 3.70 14.29 13.78
CA PHE A 338 4.31 14.77 12.54
C PHE A 338 5.82 15.05 12.72
N LYS A 339 6.20 15.61 13.84
CA LYS A 339 7.61 15.89 14.15
C LYS A 339 8.48 14.63 14.14
N ASP A 340 7.98 13.51 14.65
CA ASP A 340 8.73 12.24 14.68
C ASP A 340 9.00 11.74 13.24
N TYR A 341 8.02 11.91 12.35
CA TYR A 341 8.16 11.60 10.93
C TYR A 341 9.12 12.56 10.22
N GLU A 342 9.03 13.86 10.48
CA GLU A 342 9.94 14.86 9.89
C GLU A 342 11.39 14.60 10.28
N GLU A 343 11.66 14.29 11.56
CA GLU A 343 12.99 13.98 12.05
C GLU A 343 13.56 12.70 11.40
N GLU A 344 12.73 11.67 11.24
CA GLU A 344 13.12 10.43 10.56
C GLU A 344 13.40 10.67 9.07
N ILE A 345 12.51 11.38 8.36
CA ILE A 345 12.67 11.71 6.95
C ILE A 345 13.96 12.52 6.74
N ARG A 346 14.22 13.50 7.59
CA ARG A 346 15.46 14.30 7.58
C ARG A 346 16.69 13.41 7.77
N ALA A 347 16.66 12.53 8.75
CA ALA A 347 17.74 11.58 9.00
C ALA A 347 17.96 10.65 7.81
N HIS A 348 16.88 10.16 7.20
CA HIS A 348 16.91 9.27 6.05
C HIS A 348 17.56 9.95 4.83
N PHE A 349 17.10 11.14 4.43
CA PHE A 349 17.69 11.88 3.32
C PHE A 349 19.17 12.25 3.59
N ASN A 350 19.51 12.67 4.80
CA ASN A 350 20.89 12.98 5.19
C ASN A 350 21.82 11.75 5.21
N GLY A 351 21.25 10.56 5.45
CA GLY A 351 21.98 9.29 5.34
C GLY A 351 22.13 8.82 3.89
N MET A 352 21.14 9.09 3.07
CA MET A 352 21.08 8.67 1.67
C MET A 352 21.89 9.58 0.74
N LEU A 353 21.88 10.88 0.96
CA LEU A 353 22.46 11.88 0.07
C LEU A 353 23.66 12.60 0.74
N PRO A 354 24.78 12.78 0.01
CA PRO A 354 25.93 13.49 0.53
C PRO A 354 25.61 14.96 0.85
N LYS A 355 26.07 15.45 2.03
CA LYS A 355 25.86 16.86 2.46
C LYS A 355 26.34 17.91 1.47
N LYS A 356 27.35 17.61 0.65
CA LYS A 356 27.84 18.52 -0.40
C LYS A 356 26.83 18.70 -1.55
N LEU A 357 25.91 17.75 -1.75
CA LEU A 357 24.93 17.75 -2.83
C LEU A 357 23.54 18.14 -2.35
N PHE A 358 23.18 17.80 -1.13
CA PHE A 358 21.84 17.94 -0.58
C PHE A 358 21.87 18.61 0.79
N ASP A 359 20.94 19.54 1.00
CA ASP A 359 20.65 20.17 2.27
C ASP A 359 19.14 20.13 2.48
N PHE A 360 18.70 19.48 3.56
CA PHE A 360 17.30 19.23 3.80
C PHE A 360 16.46 20.50 3.88
N ASP A 361 16.94 21.54 4.59
CA ASP A 361 16.21 22.78 4.79
C ASP A 361 16.16 23.66 3.53
N ARG A 362 17.15 23.53 2.66
CA ARG A 362 17.20 24.21 1.36
C ARG A 362 16.37 23.48 0.30
N ASP A 363 16.48 22.17 0.22
CA ASP A 363 16.01 21.38 -0.94
C ASP A 363 14.63 20.75 -0.76
N VAL A 364 14.14 20.59 0.48
CA VAL A 364 12.78 20.11 0.77
C VAL A 364 11.80 21.28 0.84
N GLU A 365 10.73 21.20 0.05
CA GLU A 365 9.65 22.20 0.02
C GLU A 365 8.49 21.80 0.92
N SER A 366 8.12 20.51 0.91
CA SER A 366 6.91 20.03 1.59
C SER A 366 7.03 18.57 2.00
N ILE A 367 6.30 18.22 3.04
CA ILE A 367 6.15 16.83 3.51
C ILE A 367 4.68 16.58 3.79
N THR A 368 4.15 15.48 3.25
CA THR A 368 2.82 14.97 3.56
C THR A 368 2.94 13.53 4.01
N VAL A 369 2.41 13.22 5.19
CA VAL A 369 2.44 11.86 5.75
C VAL A 369 1.02 11.30 5.79
N ASN A 370 0.74 10.36 4.90
CA ASN A 370 -0.53 9.64 4.87
C ASN A 370 -0.38 8.35 5.69
N ARG A 371 -1.24 8.17 6.69
CA ARG A 371 -1.23 7.03 7.60
C ARG A 371 -2.54 6.27 7.48
N TRP A 372 -2.50 5.14 6.81
CA TRP A 372 -3.66 4.27 6.70
C TRP A 372 -3.56 3.13 7.70
N ALA A 373 -4.34 3.22 8.78
CA ALA A 373 -4.40 2.18 9.81
C ALA A 373 -4.87 0.81 9.23
N HIS A 374 -5.63 0.87 8.15
CA HIS A 374 -6.16 -0.27 7.41
C HIS A 374 -5.89 -0.05 5.91
N GLY A 375 -4.62 -0.09 5.52
CA GLY A 375 -4.15 0.24 4.18
C GLY A 375 -4.54 -0.81 3.14
N TYR A 376 -3.99 -2.02 3.26
CA TYR A 376 -4.25 -3.11 2.33
C TYR A 376 -4.98 -4.27 2.98
N THR A 377 -5.87 -4.93 2.24
CA THR A 377 -6.37 -6.24 2.65
C THR A 377 -5.28 -7.29 2.45
N VAL A 378 -5.09 -8.10 3.45
CA VAL A 378 -4.21 -9.29 3.41
C VAL A 378 -5.03 -10.57 3.51
N GLY A 379 -6.35 -10.45 3.33
CA GLY A 379 -7.27 -11.58 3.42
C GLY A 379 -7.50 -12.06 4.85
N GLY A 380 -7.83 -13.32 4.97
CA GLY A 380 -8.08 -14.02 6.21
C GLY A 380 -7.93 -15.52 5.99
N PRO A 381 -8.29 -16.35 6.97
CA PRO A 381 -8.30 -17.81 6.82
C PRO A 381 -9.06 -18.24 5.56
N GLU A 382 -8.67 -19.40 5.03
CA GLU A 382 -9.29 -19.95 3.82
C GLU A 382 -10.82 -19.97 3.90
N GLY A 383 -11.47 -19.53 2.82
CA GLY A 383 -12.92 -19.45 2.73
C GLY A 383 -13.58 -18.27 3.44
N SER A 384 -12.87 -17.56 4.36
CA SER A 384 -13.44 -16.43 5.12
C SER A 384 -13.92 -15.30 4.21
N VAL A 385 -13.17 -14.97 3.16
CA VAL A 385 -13.54 -13.93 2.19
C VAL A 385 -14.83 -14.29 1.46
N LYS A 386 -14.94 -15.53 0.95
CA LYS A 386 -16.15 -16.03 0.27
C LYS A 386 -17.36 -16.08 1.18
N LYS A 387 -17.18 -16.51 2.43
CA LYS A 387 -18.26 -16.56 3.43
C LYS A 387 -18.69 -15.16 3.86
N GLY A 388 -17.74 -14.28 4.14
CA GLY A 388 -18.01 -12.93 4.60
C GLY A 388 -18.78 -12.09 3.58
N ARG A 389 -18.45 -12.19 2.29
CA ARG A 389 -19.06 -11.40 1.22
C ARG A 389 -20.45 -11.85 0.74
N GLN A 390 -21.02 -12.92 1.33
CA GLN A 390 -22.35 -13.39 0.95
C GLN A 390 -23.39 -12.28 1.13
N PRO A 391 -24.38 -12.15 0.23
CA PRO A 391 -25.46 -11.20 0.43
C PRO A 391 -26.31 -11.60 1.64
N PHE A 392 -26.80 -10.61 2.36
CA PHE A 392 -27.70 -10.78 3.49
C PHE A 392 -29.03 -10.07 3.20
N GLY A 393 -30.01 -10.79 2.67
CA GLY A 393 -31.26 -10.21 2.22
C GLY A 393 -31.04 -9.12 1.16
N ARG A 394 -31.38 -7.89 1.49
CA ARG A 394 -31.21 -6.70 0.64
C ARG A 394 -29.89 -5.95 0.84
N ILE A 395 -28.96 -6.56 1.54
CA ILE A 395 -27.64 -6.00 1.82
C ILE A 395 -26.58 -6.84 1.10
N ALA A 396 -25.86 -6.23 0.16
CA ALA A 396 -24.69 -6.80 -0.48
C ALA A 396 -23.41 -6.17 0.06
N ILE A 397 -22.28 -6.85 -0.10
CA ILE A 397 -20.97 -6.43 0.42
C ILE A 397 -20.01 -6.32 -0.75
N ALA A 398 -19.39 -5.14 -0.92
CA ALA A 398 -18.44 -4.86 -2.00
C ALA A 398 -17.09 -4.41 -1.43
N ASN A 399 -16.22 -3.89 -2.26
CA ASN A 399 -14.83 -3.45 -2.09
C ASN A 399 -13.79 -4.56 -2.27
N CYS A 400 -12.51 -4.19 -2.29
CA CYS A 400 -11.38 -5.13 -2.49
C CYS A 400 -11.25 -6.18 -1.37
N ASP A 401 -11.70 -5.91 -0.13
CA ASP A 401 -11.69 -6.90 0.96
C ASP A 401 -12.55 -8.14 0.63
N SER A 402 -13.50 -7.98 -0.28
CA SER A 402 -14.40 -9.05 -0.75
C SER A 402 -13.83 -9.87 -1.91
N GLY A 403 -12.65 -9.53 -2.39
CA GLY A 403 -11.98 -10.14 -3.53
C GLY A 403 -10.63 -10.77 -3.17
N PRO A 404 -9.91 -11.26 -4.18
CA PRO A 404 -8.63 -11.95 -3.98
C PRO A 404 -7.43 -11.00 -3.79
N SER A 405 -7.57 -9.71 -4.12
CA SER A 405 -6.45 -8.79 -4.20
C SER A 405 -6.82 -7.38 -3.74
N ALA A 406 -5.83 -6.65 -3.23
CA ALA A 406 -5.95 -5.29 -2.71
C ALA A 406 -5.72 -4.24 -3.82
N ASP A 407 -6.49 -4.32 -4.90
CA ASP A 407 -6.35 -3.43 -6.06
C ASP A 407 -7.68 -2.85 -6.55
N ALA A 408 -7.59 -1.81 -7.39
CA ALA A 408 -8.74 -1.12 -7.94
C ALA A 408 -9.61 -2.01 -8.85
N LYS A 409 -8.98 -2.90 -9.64
CA LYS A 409 -9.72 -3.84 -10.50
C LYS A 409 -10.58 -4.77 -9.67
N THR A 410 -10.01 -5.36 -8.63
CA THR A 410 -10.76 -6.22 -7.69
C THR A 410 -11.92 -5.47 -7.04
N ALA A 411 -11.72 -4.21 -6.65
CA ALA A 411 -12.81 -3.39 -6.09
C ALA A 411 -13.95 -3.19 -7.08
N ILE A 412 -13.64 -2.93 -8.37
CA ILE A 412 -14.63 -2.78 -9.45
C ILE A 412 -15.38 -4.10 -9.70
N ASP A 413 -14.67 -5.21 -9.79
CA ASP A 413 -15.26 -6.54 -10.00
C ASP A 413 -16.22 -6.90 -8.84
N MET A 414 -15.83 -6.59 -7.60
CA MET A 414 -16.65 -6.83 -6.42
C MET A 414 -17.87 -5.88 -6.33
N ALA A 415 -17.73 -4.66 -6.82
CA ALA A 415 -18.89 -3.74 -6.93
C ALA A 415 -19.90 -4.25 -7.96
N SER A 416 -19.43 -4.69 -9.14
CA SER A 416 -20.27 -5.30 -10.17
C SER A 416 -21.02 -6.54 -9.65
N ARG A 417 -20.28 -7.44 -8.95
CA ARG A 417 -20.90 -8.62 -8.31
C ARG A 417 -21.98 -8.21 -7.32
N ALA A 418 -21.71 -7.26 -6.41
CA ALA A 418 -22.64 -6.86 -5.37
C ALA A 418 -23.95 -6.26 -5.95
N VAL A 419 -23.84 -5.50 -7.04
CA VAL A 419 -25.01 -4.97 -7.73
C VAL A 419 -25.84 -6.09 -8.36
N ASN A 420 -25.19 -7.06 -9.01
CA ASN A 420 -25.88 -8.21 -9.61
C ASN A 420 -26.57 -9.11 -8.58
N GLU A 421 -26.06 -9.21 -7.35
CA GLU A 421 -26.68 -9.96 -6.26
C GLU A 421 -27.97 -9.31 -5.72
N LEU A 422 -28.16 -8.02 -5.95
CA LEU A 422 -29.35 -7.28 -5.50
C LEU A 422 -30.48 -7.24 -6.55
N GLY A 423 -30.24 -7.69 -7.78
CA GLY A 423 -31.20 -7.81 -8.89
C GLY A 423 -31.34 -6.55 -9.68
#